data_56d307d656c6be6183f763290a21ccc7
#
_entry.id   56d307d656c6be6183f763290a21ccc7
#
_cell.length_a   1.000
_cell.length_b   1.000
_cell.length_c   1.000
_cell.angle_alpha   90.00
_cell.angle_beta   90.00
_cell.angle_gamma   90.00
#
_symmetry.space_group_name_H-M   'P 1'
#
loop_
_entity.id
_entity.type
_entity.pdbx_description
1 polymer ?
#
loop_
_entity_poly.entity_id
_entity_poly.type
_entity_poly.pdbx_seq_one_letter_code
_entity_poly.pdbx_strand_id
1 'polypeptide(L)'
;MCNSFDMTCYGDMWMARTRRTKAVGEIYDGLNQFAEDCAVDNPTDLCPSLKAVVENKNALNTMVDDYVLQVIVGVKGVEDHDAFVQEWLAAGGQACEDAYNEWYQSK
;
A
#
# COMPACT_ATOMS: atom_id res chain seq x y z
N MET A 1 4.46 10.94 14.87
CA MET A 1 4.53 9.55 15.36
C MET A 1 5.58 8.82 14.53
N CYS A 2 6.61 8.29 15.16
CA CYS A 2 7.65 7.56 14.43
C CYS A 2 7.06 6.28 13.83
N ASN A 3 7.35 6.03 12.56
CA ASN A 3 6.93 4.78 11.94
C ASN A 3 7.63 3.61 12.66
N SER A 4 6.92 2.51 12.87
CA SER A 4 7.46 1.32 13.56
C SER A 4 8.68 0.71 12.87
N PHE A 5 8.97 1.11 11.64
CA PHE A 5 10.13 0.69 10.85
C PHE A 5 11.29 1.69 10.88
N ASP A 6 11.11 2.86 11.47
CA ASP A 6 12.21 3.80 11.63
C ASP A 6 13.09 3.38 12.81
N MET A 7 14.13 2.66 12.51
CA MET A 7 15.12 2.15 13.47
C MET A 7 15.82 3.27 14.27
N THR A 8 15.85 4.48 13.73
CA THR A 8 16.48 5.62 14.41
C THR A 8 15.66 6.13 15.58
N CYS A 9 14.34 5.99 15.52
CA CYS A 9 13.43 6.43 16.57
C CYS A 9 13.27 5.41 17.72
N TYR A 10 13.49 4.13 17.45
CA TYR A 10 13.25 3.03 18.39
C TYR A 10 14.51 2.20 18.68
N GLY A 11 15.67 2.66 18.26
CA GLY A 11 16.91 1.89 18.27
C GLY A 11 17.08 1.02 19.52
N ASP A 12 17.14 1.61 20.69
CA ASP A 12 17.40 0.87 21.93
C ASP A 12 16.22 0.01 22.38
N MET A 13 14.98 0.51 22.25
CA MET A 13 13.78 -0.25 22.62
C MET A 13 13.51 -1.40 21.67
N TRP A 14 13.71 -1.19 20.37
CA TRP A 14 13.58 -2.23 19.36
C TRP A 14 14.64 -3.31 19.56
N MET A 15 15.89 -2.91 19.77
CA MET A 15 16.99 -3.80 20.07
C MET A 15 16.74 -4.65 21.32
N ALA A 16 16.25 -4.04 22.40
CA ALA A 16 15.91 -4.77 23.62
C ALA A 16 14.76 -5.77 23.43
N ARG A 17 13.80 -5.47 22.55
CA ARG A 17 12.65 -6.34 22.27
C ARG A 17 12.98 -7.51 21.35
N THR A 18 13.77 -7.27 20.33
CA THR A 18 14.03 -8.24 19.26
C THR A 18 15.26 -9.09 19.50
N ARG A 19 16.24 -8.59 20.28
CA ARG A 19 17.50 -9.28 20.57
C ARG A 19 17.51 -9.95 21.95
N ARG A 20 16.42 -10.62 22.31
CA ARG A 20 16.35 -11.36 23.58
C ARG A 20 17.39 -12.49 23.66
N THR A 21 17.74 -13.07 22.52
CA THR A 21 18.81 -14.06 22.40
C THR A 21 19.71 -13.71 21.23
N LYS A 22 20.97 -14.18 21.28
CA LYS A 22 21.93 -13.96 20.19
C LYS A 22 21.39 -14.45 18.84
N ALA A 23 20.78 -15.63 18.81
CA ALA A 23 20.23 -16.21 17.58
C ALA A 23 19.11 -15.36 16.97
N VAL A 24 18.21 -14.82 17.79
CA VAL A 24 17.14 -13.91 17.32
C VAL A 24 17.73 -12.61 16.80
N GLY A 25 18.77 -12.05 17.47
CA GLY A 25 19.46 -10.86 17.00
C GLY A 25 20.10 -11.06 15.62
N GLU A 26 20.77 -12.18 15.39
CA GLU A 26 21.39 -12.50 14.10
C GLU A 26 20.37 -12.64 12.96
N ILE A 27 19.19 -13.22 13.24
CA ILE A 27 18.11 -13.31 12.28
C ILE A 27 17.59 -11.91 11.89
N TYR A 28 17.36 -11.04 12.89
CA TYR A 28 16.88 -9.67 12.62
C TYR A 28 17.92 -8.82 11.90
N ASP A 29 19.21 -8.98 12.21
CA ASP A 29 20.27 -8.28 11.48
C ASP A 29 20.31 -8.72 10.02
N GLY A 30 20.19 -10.01 9.73
CA GLY A 30 20.11 -10.53 8.38
C GLY A 30 18.87 -10.03 7.61
N LEU A 31 17.70 -10.00 8.27
CA LEU A 31 16.47 -9.47 7.66
C LEU A 31 16.55 -7.97 7.37
N ASN A 32 17.15 -7.19 8.28
CA ASN A 32 17.34 -5.76 8.08
C ASN A 32 18.28 -5.48 6.90
N GLN A 33 19.41 -6.20 6.81
CA GLN A 33 20.33 -6.06 5.70
C GLN A 33 19.66 -6.43 4.36
N PHE A 34 18.89 -7.51 4.34
CA PHE A 34 18.13 -7.90 3.16
C PHE A 34 17.06 -6.85 2.78
N ALA A 35 16.38 -6.27 3.78
CA ALA A 35 15.39 -5.23 3.55
C ALA A 35 16.03 -3.95 2.97
N GLU A 36 17.23 -3.55 3.44
CA GLU A 36 17.96 -2.41 2.88
C GLU A 36 18.35 -2.64 1.41
N ASP A 37 18.81 -3.85 1.08
CA ASP A 37 19.22 -4.21 -0.27
C ASP A 37 18.05 -4.31 -1.25
N CYS A 38 16.85 -4.66 -0.75
CA CYS A 38 15.64 -4.89 -1.56
C CYS A 38 14.56 -3.82 -1.39
N ALA A 39 14.82 -2.78 -0.59
CA ALA A 39 13.84 -1.73 -0.34
C ALA A 39 13.54 -0.95 -1.63
N VAL A 40 12.27 -0.88 -1.96
CA VAL A 40 11.75 -0.02 -3.03
C VAL A 40 10.88 1.05 -2.38
N ASP A 41 11.31 2.29 -2.48
CA ASP A 41 10.53 3.40 -1.94
C ASP A 41 9.19 3.53 -2.68
N ASN A 42 8.12 3.64 -1.91
CA ASN A 42 6.82 3.94 -2.50
C ASN A 42 6.79 5.43 -2.88
N PRO A 43 6.70 5.76 -4.18
CA PRO A 43 6.74 7.16 -4.62
C PRO A 43 5.60 8.01 -4.08
N THR A 44 4.53 7.39 -3.56
CA THR A 44 3.36 8.09 -3.03
C THR A 44 3.39 8.32 -1.51
N ASP A 45 4.40 7.85 -0.79
CA ASP A 45 4.47 7.99 0.68
C ASP A 45 4.48 9.44 1.18
N LEU A 46 5.04 10.35 0.38
CA LEU A 46 5.05 11.79 0.67
C LEU A 46 3.96 12.56 -0.08
N CYS A 47 3.01 11.87 -0.68
CA CYS A 47 1.93 12.51 -1.40
C CYS A 47 0.94 13.17 -0.42
N PRO A 48 0.61 14.45 -0.61
CA PRO A 48 -0.44 15.09 0.16
C PRO A 48 -1.81 14.48 -0.18
N SER A 49 -2.81 14.76 0.64
CA SER A 49 -4.17 14.34 0.37
C SER A 49 -4.71 15.00 -0.90
N LEU A 50 -4.78 14.25 -1.98
CA LEU A 50 -5.31 14.70 -3.26
C LEU A 50 -6.85 14.68 -3.23
N LYS A 51 -7.48 15.78 -3.66
CA LYS A 51 -8.94 15.95 -3.61
C LYS A 51 -9.67 14.81 -4.33
N ALA A 52 -9.26 14.48 -5.55
CA ALA A 52 -9.87 13.42 -6.34
C ALA A 52 -9.82 12.06 -5.63
N VAL A 53 -8.71 11.77 -4.94
CA VAL A 53 -8.56 10.54 -4.17
C VAL A 53 -9.46 10.53 -2.94
N VAL A 54 -9.52 11.63 -2.19
CA VAL A 54 -10.36 11.73 -0.98
C VAL A 54 -11.85 11.57 -1.32
N GLU A 55 -12.29 12.15 -2.43
CA GLU A 55 -13.70 12.10 -2.86
C GLU A 55 -14.12 10.71 -3.36
N ASN A 56 -13.24 10.00 -4.06
CA ASN A 56 -13.60 8.74 -4.74
C ASN A 56 -13.19 7.47 -4.00
N LYS A 57 -12.19 7.54 -3.10
CA LYS A 57 -11.57 6.37 -2.47
C LYS A 57 -12.58 5.39 -1.85
N ASN A 58 -13.55 5.89 -1.10
CA ASN A 58 -14.50 5.03 -0.39
C ASN A 58 -15.44 4.31 -1.37
N ALA A 59 -15.94 5.01 -2.39
CA ALA A 59 -16.80 4.42 -3.41
C ALA A 59 -16.03 3.37 -4.23
N LEU A 60 -14.81 3.67 -4.63
CA LEU A 60 -13.95 2.75 -5.38
C LEU A 60 -13.60 1.49 -4.57
N ASN A 61 -13.29 1.63 -3.28
CA ASN A 61 -13.04 0.48 -2.42
C ASN A 61 -14.28 -0.39 -2.26
N THR A 62 -15.45 0.20 -2.06
CA THR A 62 -16.72 -0.54 -1.98
C THR A 62 -16.99 -1.33 -3.27
N MET A 63 -16.72 -0.73 -4.45
CA MET A 63 -16.85 -1.43 -5.73
C MET A 63 -15.94 -2.66 -5.82
N VAL A 64 -14.70 -2.54 -5.33
CA VAL A 64 -13.76 -3.68 -5.30
C VAL A 64 -14.25 -4.78 -4.37
N ASP A 65 -14.66 -4.42 -3.16
CA ASP A 65 -15.17 -5.39 -2.17
C ASP A 65 -16.42 -6.11 -2.70
N ASP A 66 -17.36 -5.40 -3.31
CA ASP A 66 -18.57 -5.97 -3.90
C ASP A 66 -18.23 -6.91 -5.07
N TYR A 67 -17.30 -6.51 -5.94
CA TYR A 67 -16.86 -7.37 -7.04
C TYR A 67 -16.24 -8.67 -6.53
N VAL A 68 -15.32 -8.58 -5.56
CA VAL A 68 -14.67 -9.75 -4.95
C VAL A 68 -15.71 -10.68 -4.33
N LEU A 69 -16.68 -10.15 -3.59
CA LEU A 69 -17.76 -10.94 -3.00
C LEU A 69 -18.61 -11.62 -4.08
N GLN A 70 -18.95 -10.95 -5.17
CA GLN A 70 -19.72 -11.52 -6.29
C GLN A 70 -18.96 -12.65 -6.99
N VAL A 71 -17.63 -12.54 -7.10
CA VAL A 71 -16.80 -13.63 -7.63
C VAL A 71 -16.77 -14.83 -6.68
N ILE A 72 -16.59 -14.57 -5.36
CA ILE A 72 -16.54 -15.64 -4.35
C ILE A 72 -17.85 -16.44 -4.31
N VAL A 73 -19.00 -15.76 -4.38
CA VAL A 73 -20.32 -16.42 -4.36
C VAL A 73 -20.75 -16.97 -5.74
N GLY A 74 -19.95 -16.78 -6.77
CA GLY A 74 -20.20 -17.32 -8.11
C GLY A 74 -21.24 -16.56 -8.93
N VAL A 75 -21.55 -15.32 -8.58
CA VAL A 75 -22.46 -14.44 -9.35
C VAL A 75 -21.74 -13.84 -10.55
N LYS A 76 -20.47 -13.50 -10.40
CA LYS A 76 -19.56 -13.07 -11.48
C LYS A 76 -18.40 -14.04 -11.62
N GLY A 77 -17.87 -14.14 -12.84
CA GLY A 77 -16.67 -14.93 -13.13
C GLY A 77 -15.40 -14.05 -13.11
N VAL A 78 -14.25 -14.71 -13.13
CA VAL A 78 -12.94 -14.05 -13.29
C VAL A 78 -12.84 -13.39 -14.67
N GLU A 79 -13.56 -13.91 -15.65
CA GLU A 79 -13.69 -13.38 -17.02
C GLU A 79 -14.33 -11.97 -17.07
N ASP A 80 -15.10 -11.60 -16.06
CA ASP A 80 -15.74 -10.28 -15.95
C ASP A 80 -14.76 -9.20 -15.46
N HIS A 81 -13.52 -9.55 -15.13
CA HIS A 81 -12.53 -8.64 -14.56
C HIS A 81 -12.25 -7.42 -15.43
N ASP A 82 -12.08 -7.61 -16.75
CA ASP A 82 -11.77 -6.50 -17.64
C ASP A 82 -12.92 -5.49 -17.73
N ALA A 83 -14.16 -5.98 -17.72
CA ALA A 83 -15.34 -5.11 -17.68
C ALA A 83 -15.41 -4.35 -16.34
N PHE A 84 -15.14 -5.02 -15.23
CA PHE A 84 -15.06 -4.39 -13.92
C PHE A 84 -14.00 -3.29 -13.85
N VAL A 85 -12.80 -3.52 -14.43
CA VAL A 85 -11.74 -2.50 -14.48
C VAL A 85 -12.21 -1.24 -15.21
N GLN A 86 -12.91 -1.39 -16.34
CA GLN A 86 -13.46 -0.24 -17.09
C GLN A 86 -14.51 0.52 -16.29
N GLU A 87 -15.38 -0.19 -15.58
CA GLU A 87 -16.38 0.43 -14.69
C GLU A 87 -15.69 1.18 -13.53
N TRP A 88 -14.67 0.59 -12.92
CA TRP A 88 -13.92 1.19 -11.83
C TRP A 88 -13.17 2.45 -12.26
N LEU A 89 -12.52 2.42 -13.42
CA LEU A 89 -11.84 3.60 -13.99
C LEU A 89 -12.85 4.73 -14.26
N ALA A 90 -14.00 4.40 -14.86
CA ALA A 90 -15.07 5.38 -15.15
C ALA A 90 -15.72 5.94 -13.87
N ALA A 91 -15.78 5.17 -12.80
CA ALA A 91 -16.35 5.60 -11.52
C ALA A 91 -15.48 6.59 -10.72
N GLY A 92 -14.28 6.92 -11.21
CA GLY A 92 -13.35 7.86 -10.59
C GLY A 92 -11.94 7.34 -10.43
N GLY A 93 -11.68 6.07 -10.77
CA GLY A 93 -10.33 5.49 -10.73
C GLY A 93 -9.36 6.25 -11.62
N GLN A 94 -9.77 6.59 -12.84
CA GLN A 94 -8.95 7.38 -13.76
C GLN A 94 -8.62 8.78 -13.19
N ALA A 95 -9.58 9.44 -12.57
CA ALA A 95 -9.34 10.75 -11.95
C ALA A 95 -8.33 10.68 -10.78
N CYS A 96 -8.34 9.57 -10.03
CA CYS A 96 -7.33 9.33 -8.99
C CYS A 96 -5.95 9.08 -9.57
N GLU A 97 -5.85 8.28 -10.62
CA GLU A 97 -4.60 7.98 -11.32
C GLU A 97 -3.98 9.26 -11.92
N ASP A 98 -4.79 10.04 -12.61
CA ASP A 98 -4.35 11.31 -13.21
C ASP A 98 -3.85 12.29 -12.14
N ALA A 99 -4.55 12.38 -11.00
CA ALA A 99 -4.15 13.25 -9.90
C ALA A 99 -2.80 12.82 -9.28
N TYR A 100 -2.55 11.52 -9.12
CA TYR A 100 -1.24 11.02 -8.66
C TYR A 100 -0.13 11.27 -9.68
N ASN A 101 -0.39 11.06 -10.96
CA ASN A 101 0.59 11.31 -12.03
C ASN A 101 0.94 12.80 -12.14
N GLU A 102 -0.05 13.67 -12.08
CA GLU A 102 0.14 15.12 -12.11
C GLU A 102 0.97 15.60 -10.91
N TRP A 103 0.66 15.11 -9.72
CA TRP A 103 1.45 15.40 -8.53
C TRP A 103 2.90 14.91 -8.67
N TYR A 104 3.10 13.69 -9.16
CA TYR A 104 4.43 13.11 -9.32
C TYR A 104 5.28 13.89 -10.34
N GLN A 105 4.68 14.33 -11.44
CA GLN A 105 5.36 15.15 -12.45
C GLN A 105 5.67 16.57 -11.97
N SER A 106 4.97 17.05 -10.95
CA SER A 106 5.20 18.38 -10.37
C SER A 106 6.36 18.43 -9.35
N LYS A 107 6.92 17.28 -9.04
CA LYS A 107 8.10 17.15 -8.19
C LYS A 107 9.35 17.50 -8.97
#